data_5854b9443bd09980b83d2dc8f49c23d1
#
_entry.id   5854b9443bd09980b83d2dc8f49c23d1
#
_cell.length_a   1.000
_cell.length_b   1.000
_cell.length_c   1.000
_cell.angle_alpha   90.00
_cell.angle_beta   90.00
_cell.angle_gamma   90.00
#
_symmetry.space_group_name_H-M   'P 1'
#
loop_
_entity.id
_entity.type
_entity.pdbx_description
1 polymer ?
#
loop_
_entity_poly.entity_id
_entity_poly.type
_entity_poly.pdbx_seq_one_letter_code
_entity_poly.pdbx_strand_id
1 'polypeptide(L)'
;GKASPSGKLTMTFPVKFEDAASSDNFPIDMRVSTDLMNKGGKKNDVKNVDYTNYEEDIYVGYRYFDTFGKQVSYPFGYGLSYTTFAYDKAAVKADNGVYTVSVEVKNTGKVAGKEVVQLYVSAPDAADANKPEKELKAFAKTKELKPGETTVVTLKVNADDLASYDEAASAWVVTPGNYK
;
A
#
# COMPACT_ATOMS: atom_id res chain seq x y z
N GLY A 1 5.77 22.37 18.57
CA GLY A 1 5.06 22.90 17.43
C GLY A 1 3.64 23.36 17.76
N LYS A 2 3.00 24.11 16.87
CA LYS A 2 1.62 24.61 17.07
C LYS A 2 0.54 23.53 16.77
N ALA A 3 0.90 22.44 16.10
CA ALA A 3 -0.01 21.36 15.73
C ALA A 3 0.72 20.00 15.80
N SER A 4 -0.02 18.94 16.12
CA SER A 4 0.48 17.57 16.05
C SER A 4 0.58 17.13 14.59
N PRO A 5 1.70 16.53 14.17
CA PRO A 5 1.79 15.95 12.83
C PRO A 5 0.78 14.78 12.70
N SER A 6 0.23 14.63 11.51
CA SER A 6 -0.79 13.62 11.22
C SER A 6 -0.74 13.15 9.76
N GLY A 7 0.37 13.38 9.08
CA GLY A 7 0.65 12.83 7.76
C GLY A 7 1.05 11.37 7.85
N LYS A 8 0.75 10.59 6.81
CA LYS A 8 1.19 9.22 6.66
C LYS A 8 1.98 9.10 5.35
N LEU A 9 2.98 8.24 5.34
CA LEU A 9 3.75 7.96 4.14
C LEU A 9 2.86 7.30 3.09
N THR A 10 2.97 7.79 1.87
CA THR A 10 2.25 7.24 0.70
C THR A 10 3.12 6.29 -0.13
N MET A 11 4.26 5.89 0.41
CA MET A 11 5.17 4.91 -0.17
C MET A 11 5.87 4.12 0.92
N THR A 12 6.42 2.96 0.55
CA THR A 12 7.28 2.15 1.40
C THR A 12 8.73 2.55 1.16
N PHE A 13 9.51 2.69 2.23
CA PHE A 13 10.94 2.95 2.14
C PHE A 13 11.70 1.64 2.41
N PRO A 14 12.36 1.05 1.41
CA PRO A 14 13.19 -0.13 1.60
C PRO A 14 14.38 0.17 2.52
N VAL A 15 15.04 -0.85 3.04
CA VAL A 15 16.28 -0.69 3.81
C VAL A 15 17.43 -0.27 2.89
N LYS A 16 17.48 -0.85 1.69
CA LYS A 16 18.47 -0.55 0.65
C LYS A 16 17.82 -0.63 -0.74
N PHE A 17 18.50 -0.10 -1.75
CA PHE A 17 18.00 -0.03 -3.12
C PHE A 17 17.67 -1.42 -3.69
N GLU A 18 18.54 -2.40 -3.42
CA GLU A 18 18.41 -3.77 -3.92
C GLU A 18 17.20 -4.52 -3.36
N ASP A 19 16.56 -3.99 -2.31
CA ASP A 19 15.34 -4.56 -1.75
C ASP A 19 14.07 -4.15 -2.54
N ALA A 20 14.16 -3.16 -3.43
CA ALA A 20 13.03 -2.73 -4.24
C ALA A 20 12.72 -3.76 -5.35
N ALA A 21 11.45 -4.01 -5.63
CA ALA A 21 11.01 -5.00 -6.62
C ALA A 21 11.62 -4.77 -8.02
N SER A 22 11.81 -3.50 -8.40
CA SER A 22 12.35 -3.09 -9.69
C SER A 22 13.87 -2.89 -9.71
N SER A 23 14.58 -3.22 -8.62
CA SER A 23 16.02 -2.94 -8.52
C SER A 23 16.88 -3.62 -9.60
N ASP A 24 16.46 -4.77 -10.07
CA ASP A 24 17.20 -5.56 -11.05
C ASP A 24 16.95 -5.12 -12.50
N ASN A 25 15.87 -4.42 -12.77
CA ASN A 25 15.45 -4.03 -14.10
C ASN A 25 15.25 -2.51 -14.29
N PHE A 26 15.43 -1.70 -13.25
CA PHE A 26 15.36 -0.23 -13.33
C PHE A 26 16.36 0.46 -12.40
N PRO A 27 17.20 1.37 -12.89
CA PRO A 27 17.39 1.70 -14.33
C PRO A 27 18.10 0.56 -15.05
N ILE A 28 17.67 0.27 -16.28
CA ILE A 28 18.37 -0.67 -17.15
C ILE A 28 19.79 -0.16 -17.34
N ASP A 29 20.70 -0.82 -16.69
CA ASP A 29 22.15 -0.68 -16.68
C ASP A 29 22.72 0.65 -17.25
N MET A 30 22.49 1.73 -16.51
CA MET A 30 23.15 3.02 -16.81
C MET A 30 24.67 2.92 -16.82
N ARG A 31 25.27 1.87 -16.22
CA ARG A 31 26.70 1.58 -16.28
C ARG A 31 27.15 1.19 -17.69
N VAL A 32 26.31 0.49 -18.43
CA VAL A 32 26.59 0.15 -19.83
C VAL A 32 26.56 1.39 -20.73
N SER A 33 25.62 2.33 -20.47
CA SER A 33 25.56 3.56 -21.27
C SER A 33 26.73 4.51 -21.02
N THR A 34 27.21 4.61 -19.78
CA THR A 34 28.40 5.40 -19.44
C THR A 34 29.69 4.74 -19.93
N ASP A 35 29.80 3.43 -19.87
CA ASP A 35 30.92 2.69 -20.40
C ASP A 35 30.97 2.74 -21.95
N LEU A 36 29.82 2.73 -22.61
CA LEU A 36 29.71 2.89 -24.07
C LEU A 36 30.09 4.29 -24.54
N MET A 37 29.69 5.33 -23.82
CA MET A 37 30.12 6.70 -24.08
C MET A 37 31.63 6.89 -23.91
N ASN A 38 32.21 6.21 -22.91
CA ASN A 38 33.64 6.36 -22.58
C ASN A 38 34.59 5.41 -23.33
N LYS A 39 34.09 4.28 -23.84
CA LYS A 39 34.94 3.24 -24.47
C LYS A 39 34.69 3.01 -25.97
N GLY A 40 33.80 3.79 -26.60
CA GLY A 40 33.47 3.63 -28.03
C GLY A 40 32.84 2.27 -28.35
N GLY A 41 32.10 1.69 -27.41
CA GLY A 41 31.46 0.39 -27.57
C GLY A 41 30.45 0.33 -28.71
N LYS A 42 30.25 -0.84 -29.28
CA LYS A 42 29.36 -1.04 -30.42
C LYS A 42 27.91 -0.93 -29.99
N LYS A 43 27.11 -0.25 -30.80
CA LYS A 43 25.67 0.00 -30.55
C LYS A 43 24.84 -1.27 -30.31
N ASN A 44 25.36 -2.46 -30.64
CA ASN A 44 24.68 -3.75 -30.48
C ASN A 44 24.88 -4.41 -29.10
N ASP A 45 25.74 -3.83 -28.24
CA ASP A 45 26.00 -4.36 -26.92
C ASP A 45 25.09 -3.70 -25.86
N VAL A 46 24.27 -2.74 -26.28
CA VAL A 46 23.31 -2.05 -25.40
C VAL A 46 21.96 -2.72 -25.55
N LYS A 47 21.47 -3.33 -24.46
CA LYS A 47 20.04 -3.59 -24.37
C LYS A 47 19.31 -2.26 -24.60
N ASN A 48 18.22 -2.29 -25.34
CA ASN A 48 17.45 -1.09 -25.66
C ASN A 48 17.15 -0.30 -24.40
N VAL A 49 17.76 0.89 -24.26
CA VAL A 49 17.57 1.79 -23.10
C VAL A 49 16.29 2.62 -23.20
N ASP A 50 15.52 2.45 -24.26
CA ASP A 50 14.35 3.26 -24.57
C ASP A 50 13.07 2.72 -23.91
N TYR A 51 13.13 1.58 -23.20
CA TYR A 51 11.99 1.01 -22.49
C TYR A 51 12.41 0.29 -21.21
N THR A 52 11.49 0.20 -20.29
CA THR A 52 11.61 -0.58 -19.05
C THR A 52 10.51 -1.64 -19.02
N ASN A 53 10.86 -2.88 -18.73
CA ASN A 53 9.90 -3.93 -18.44
C ASN A 53 9.46 -3.81 -16.98
N TYR A 54 8.15 -3.70 -16.74
CA TYR A 54 7.57 -3.75 -15.39
C TYR A 54 7.34 -5.20 -15.00
N GLU A 55 8.41 -5.88 -14.59
CA GLU A 55 8.39 -7.32 -14.25
C GLU A 55 7.73 -7.59 -12.89
N GLU A 56 7.63 -6.55 -12.05
CA GLU A 56 7.00 -6.59 -10.74
C GLU A 56 5.47 -6.72 -10.78
N ASP A 57 4.85 -6.46 -11.94
CA ASP A 57 3.40 -6.56 -12.15
C ASP A 57 2.60 -5.81 -11.07
N ILE A 58 1.65 -6.48 -10.41
CA ILE A 58 0.84 -5.91 -9.32
C ILE A 58 1.60 -5.72 -8.00
N TYR A 59 2.80 -6.31 -7.88
CA TYR A 59 3.61 -6.28 -6.66
C TYR A 59 4.47 -5.01 -6.59
N VAL A 60 3.81 -3.87 -6.47
CA VAL A 60 4.45 -2.55 -6.37
C VAL A 60 4.31 -2.00 -4.94
N GLY A 61 5.37 -1.38 -4.43
CA GLY A 61 5.37 -0.74 -3.11
C GLY A 61 5.00 -1.72 -1.99
N TYR A 62 4.10 -1.33 -1.08
CA TYR A 62 3.73 -2.15 0.07
C TYR A 62 3.16 -3.52 -0.32
N ARG A 63 2.52 -3.66 -1.48
CA ARG A 63 2.03 -4.94 -1.97
C ARG A 63 3.17 -5.95 -2.11
N TYR A 64 4.32 -5.51 -2.63
CA TYR A 64 5.52 -6.34 -2.72
C TYR A 64 6.11 -6.62 -1.33
N PHE A 65 6.40 -5.57 -0.57
CA PHE A 65 7.12 -5.71 0.69
C PHE A 65 6.34 -6.55 1.71
N ASP A 66 5.03 -6.34 1.82
CA ASP A 66 4.17 -7.08 2.75
C ASP A 66 3.98 -8.53 2.28
N THR A 67 3.66 -8.77 1.00
CA THR A 67 3.42 -10.12 0.48
C THR A 67 4.64 -11.03 0.60
N PHE A 68 5.83 -10.48 0.35
CA PHE A 68 7.08 -11.26 0.41
C PHE A 68 7.83 -11.11 1.73
N GLY A 69 7.23 -10.51 2.76
CA GLY A 69 7.80 -10.38 4.10
C GLY A 69 9.14 -9.63 4.12
N LYS A 70 9.33 -8.66 3.23
CA LYS A 70 10.59 -7.91 3.12
C LYS A 70 10.69 -6.86 4.21
N GLN A 71 11.87 -6.73 4.79
CA GLN A 71 12.15 -5.67 5.76
C GLN A 71 12.17 -4.30 5.10
N VAL A 72 11.65 -3.31 5.80
CA VAL A 72 11.57 -1.92 5.32
C VAL A 72 12.02 -0.95 6.40
N SER A 73 12.58 0.19 6.00
CA SER A 73 12.92 1.27 6.92
C SER A 73 11.65 1.94 7.46
N TYR A 74 10.68 2.19 6.57
CA TYR A 74 9.38 2.74 6.93
C TYR A 74 8.30 2.12 6.03
N PRO A 75 7.25 1.51 6.62
CA PRO A 75 6.16 0.95 5.83
C PRO A 75 5.26 2.05 5.23
N PHE A 76 4.50 1.68 4.22
CA PHE A 76 3.39 2.50 3.73
C PHE A 76 2.42 2.79 4.88
N GLY A 77 1.91 4.01 4.95
CA GLY A 77 1.01 4.43 6.03
C GLY A 77 1.70 4.78 7.35
N TYR A 78 3.02 4.68 7.44
CA TYR A 78 3.77 5.13 8.63
C TYR A 78 3.64 6.63 8.83
N GLY A 79 3.59 7.04 10.09
CA GLY A 79 3.59 8.46 10.45
C GLY A 79 3.82 8.68 11.93
N LEU A 80 4.36 9.85 12.25
CA LEU A 80 4.59 10.29 13.62
C LEU A 80 3.47 11.21 14.09
N SER A 81 3.20 11.18 15.39
CA SER A 81 2.29 12.10 16.07
C SER A 81 2.83 12.42 17.46
N TYR A 82 2.42 13.54 18.04
CA TYR A 82 2.70 13.88 19.44
C TYR A 82 1.68 13.25 20.40
N THR A 83 0.72 12.51 19.88
CA THR A 83 -0.28 11.78 20.65
C THR A 83 -0.39 10.34 20.13
N THR A 84 -1.13 9.51 20.84
CA THR A 84 -1.39 8.11 20.51
C THR A 84 -2.88 7.89 20.32
N PHE A 85 -3.25 6.88 19.53
CA PHE A 85 -4.63 6.52 19.25
C PHE A 85 -4.85 5.03 19.50
N ALA A 86 -6.03 4.69 19.99
CA ALA A 86 -6.51 3.32 20.09
C ALA A 86 -7.70 3.12 19.15
N TYR A 87 -7.81 1.92 18.63
CA TYR A 87 -8.90 1.47 17.77
C TYR A 87 -9.72 0.42 18.53
N ASP A 88 -11.03 0.52 18.48
CA ASP A 88 -11.96 -0.39 19.15
C ASP A 88 -13.25 -0.55 18.36
N LYS A 89 -14.02 -1.61 18.68
CA LYS A 89 -15.37 -1.87 18.16
C LYS A 89 -15.44 -1.85 16.63
N ALA A 90 -14.49 -2.49 15.98
CA ALA A 90 -14.56 -2.67 14.54
C ALA A 90 -15.77 -3.53 14.16
N ALA A 91 -16.57 -3.05 13.21
CA ALA A 91 -17.75 -3.75 12.73
C ALA A 91 -17.90 -3.58 11.23
N VAL A 92 -18.41 -4.63 10.57
CA VAL A 92 -18.67 -4.64 9.14
C VAL A 92 -20.16 -4.90 8.91
N LYS A 93 -20.79 -4.10 8.06
CA LYS A 93 -22.16 -4.30 7.60
C LYS A 93 -22.15 -4.35 6.07
N ALA A 94 -22.72 -5.41 5.49
CA ALA A 94 -22.95 -5.54 4.07
C ALA A 94 -24.39 -5.16 3.73
N ASP A 95 -24.56 -4.35 2.71
CA ASP A 95 -25.88 -3.96 2.18
C ASP A 95 -25.77 -3.65 0.68
N ASN A 96 -26.55 -4.35 -0.14
CA ASN A 96 -26.64 -4.13 -1.58
C ASN A 96 -25.29 -3.97 -2.32
N GLY A 97 -24.33 -4.86 -2.01
CA GLY A 97 -23.00 -4.83 -2.63
C GLY A 97 -22.06 -3.76 -2.08
N VAL A 98 -22.44 -3.08 -0.99
CA VAL A 98 -21.58 -2.12 -0.29
C VAL A 98 -21.23 -2.65 1.09
N TYR A 99 -19.93 -2.72 1.39
CA TYR A 99 -19.42 -3.04 2.71
C TYR A 99 -19.14 -1.74 3.46
N THR A 100 -19.84 -1.53 4.55
CA THR A 100 -19.63 -0.39 5.46
C THR A 100 -18.86 -0.87 6.67
N VAL A 101 -17.63 -0.38 6.82
CA VAL A 101 -16.74 -0.70 7.95
C VAL A 101 -16.73 0.48 8.89
N SER A 102 -17.04 0.26 10.16
CA SER A 102 -16.97 1.28 11.21
C SER A 102 -15.96 0.89 12.27
N VAL A 103 -15.25 1.88 12.81
CA VAL A 103 -14.31 1.68 13.91
C VAL A 103 -14.30 2.91 14.82
N GLU A 104 -14.26 2.68 16.14
CA GLU A 104 -14.01 3.75 17.11
C GLU A 104 -12.53 4.08 17.16
N VAL A 105 -12.21 5.37 17.09
CA VAL A 105 -10.84 5.91 17.23
C VAL A 105 -10.82 6.84 18.44
N LYS A 106 -10.00 6.52 19.41
CA LYS A 106 -9.84 7.30 20.65
C LYS A 106 -8.43 7.88 20.72
N ASN A 107 -8.32 9.17 21.02
CA ASN A 107 -7.05 9.77 21.38
C ASN A 107 -6.69 9.35 22.82
N THR A 108 -5.67 8.53 22.97
CA THR A 108 -5.19 8.01 24.26
C THR A 108 -4.01 8.79 24.82
N GLY A 109 -3.47 9.74 24.05
CA GLY A 109 -2.34 10.56 24.46
C GLY A 109 -2.76 11.84 25.20
N LYS A 110 -1.80 12.76 25.33
CA LYS A 110 -1.94 13.97 26.17
C LYS A 110 -2.16 15.25 25.38
N VAL A 111 -2.08 15.23 24.05
CA VAL A 111 -2.27 16.40 23.20
C VAL A 111 -3.32 16.10 22.14
N ALA A 112 -3.94 17.16 21.62
CA ALA A 112 -4.89 17.01 20.52
C ALA A 112 -4.17 16.58 19.23
N GLY A 113 -4.85 15.77 18.43
CA GLY A 113 -4.28 15.26 17.18
C GLY A 113 -5.33 14.65 16.26
N LYS A 114 -4.89 14.31 15.05
CA LYS A 114 -5.70 13.65 14.03
C LYS A 114 -5.05 12.33 13.65
N GLU A 115 -5.87 11.34 13.32
CA GLU A 115 -5.42 10.03 12.85
C GLU A 115 -5.97 9.75 11.45
N VAL A 116 -5.22 8.95 10.65
CA VAL A 116 -5.66 8.45 9.36
C VAL A 116 -5.95 6.97 9.50
N VAL A 117 -7.22 6.61 9.45
CA VAL A 117 -7.68 5.22 9.43
C VAL A 117 -7.54 4.68 8.02
N GLN A 118 -6.91 3.53 7.87
CA GLN A 118 -6.69 2.85 6.61
C GLN A 118 -7.34 1.48 6.67
N LEU A 119 -8.16 1.16 5.68
CA LEU A 119 -8.83 -0.14 5.54
C LEU A 119 -8.12 -0.94 4.45
N TYR A 120 -7.49 -2.01 4.87
CA TYR A 120 -6.89 -2.99 3.98
C TYR A 120 -7.79 -4.21 3.88
N VAL A 121 -7.79 -4.83 2.72
CA VAL A 121 -8.55 -6.04 2.45
C VAL A 121 -7.63 -7.09 1.86
N SER A 122 -7.65 -8.29 2.43
CA SER A 122 -7.01 -9.48 1.89
C SER A 122 -8.05 -10.34 1.17
N ALA A 123 -7.77 -10.68 -0.07
CA ALA A 123 -8.63 -11.58 -0.84
C ALA A 123 -8.57 -13.02 -0.28
N PRO A 124 -9.60 -13.86 -0.54
CA PRO A 124 -9.52 -15.28 -0.25
C PRO A 124 -8.32 -15.91 -0.96
N ASP A 125 -7.60 -16.78 -0.24
CA ASP A 125 -6.47 -17.56 -0.76
C ASP A 125 -5.45 -16.73 -1.57
N ALA A 126 -5.16 -15.51 -1.08
CA ALA A 126 -4.34 -14.54 -1.78
C ALA A 126 -2.98 -15.10 -2.23
N ALA A 127 -2.34 -15.91 -1.39
CA ALA A 127 -1.05 -16.52 -1.70
C ALA A 127 -1.13 -17.50 -2.88
N ASP A 128 -2.17 -18.34 -2.91
CA ASP A 128 -2.37 -19.35 -3.98
C ASP A 128 -2.91 -18.72 -5.26
N ALA A 129 -3.65 -17.61 -5.13
CA ALA A 129 -4.25 -16.89 -6.24
C ALA A 129 -3.32 -15.85 -6.88
N ASN A 130 -2.03 -15.83 -6.52
CA ASN A 130 -1.06 -14.83 -6.96
C ASN A 130 -1.56 -13.39 -6.77
N LYS A 131 -2.08 -13.09 -5.58
CA LYS A 131 -2.59 -11.78 -5.19
C LYS A 131 -1.78 -11.18 -4.05
N PRO A 132 -1.73 -9.85 -3.93
CA PRO A 132 -1.10 -9.21 -2.78
C PRO A 132 -1.73 -9.67 -1.46
N GLU A 133 -0.91 -9.79 -0.41
CA GLU A 133 -1.39 -10.17 0.93
C GLU A 133 -2.55 -9.29 1.38
N LYS A 134 -2.48 -8.00 1.07
CA LYS A 134 -3.54 -7.03 1.37
C LYS A 134 -3.48 -5.82 0.43
N GLU A 135 -4.62 -5.19 0.24
CA GLU A 135 -4.75 -3.98 -0.57
C GLU A 135 -5.51 -2.89 0.19
N LEU A 136 -5.02 -1.65 0.12
CA LEU A 136 -5.73 -0.49 0.65
C LEU A 136 -6.98 -0.22 -0.20
N LYS A 137 -8.16 -0.37 0.39
CA LYS A 137 -9.44 -0.15 -0.30
C LYS A 137 -10.13 1.15 0.11
N ALA A 138 -9.88 1.64 1.32
CA ALA A 138 -10.44 2.91 1.77
C ALA A 138 -9.58 3.54 2.86
N PHE A 139 -9.68 4.86 3.01
CA PHE A 139 -9.07 5.58 4.12
C PHE A 139 -9.88 6.82 4.47
N ALA A 140 -9.77 7.26 5.73
CA ALA A 140 -10.33 8.52 6.18
C ALA A 140 -9.50 9.13 7.30
N LYS A 141 -9.46 10.45 7.34
CA LYS A 141 -8.80 11.19 8.41
C LYS A 141 -9.83 11.67 9.42
N THR A 142 -9.55 11.48 10.71
CA THR A 142 -10.41 11.99 11.78
C THR A 142 -10.41 13.52 11.80
N LYS A 143 -11.46 14.12 12.38
CA LYS A 143 -11.33 15.47 12.93
C LYS A 143 -10.24 15.50 14.00
N GLU A 144 -9.85 16.67 14.45
CA GLU A 144 -8.97 16.79 15.60
C GLU A 144 -9.68 16.26 16.85
N LEU A 145 -9.01 15.33 17.55
CA LEU A 145 -9.49 14.71 18.77
C LEU A 145 -8.68 15.22 19.96
N LYS A 146 -9.35 15.75 20.95
CA LYS A 146 -8.74 16.13 22.24
C LYS A 146 -8.33 14.87 23.01
N PRO A 147 -7.41 14.98 24.00
CA PRO A 147 -7.10 13.85 24.90
C PRO A 147 -8.37 13.20 25.47
N GLY A 148 -8.46 11.87 25.34
CA GLY A 148 -9.61 11.08 25.78
C GLY A 148 -10.82 11.10 24.82
N GLU A 149 -10.86 11.98 23.84
CA GLU A 149 -11.98 12.07 22.88
C GLU A 149 -12.00 10.86 21.94
N THR A 150 -13.22 10.38 21.67
CA THR A 150 -13.50 9.26 20.76
C THR A 150 -14.35 9.75 19.58
N THR A 151 -14.14 9.18 18.43
CA THR A 151 -14.98 9.35 17.23
C THR A 151 -15.17 8.01 16.53
N VAL A 152 -16.27 7.85 15.81
CA VAL A 152 -16.47 6.72 14.91
C VAL A 152 -16.07 7.14 13.51
N VAL A 153 -15.20 6.36 12.89
CA VAL A 153 -14.84 6.49 11.48
C VAL A 153 -15.56 5.42 10.69
N THR A 154 -16.20 5.80 9.59
CA THR A 154 -16.90 4.90 8.70
C THR A 154 -16.28 4.95 7.31
N LEU A 155 -15.95 3.78 6.78
CA LEU A 155 -15.35 3.57 5.47
C LEU A 155 -16.28 2.68 4.64
N LYS A 156 -16.35 2.91 3.34
CA LYS A 156 -17.16 2.12 2.42
C LYS A 156 -16.30 1.53 1.32
N VAL A 157 -16.58 0.29 0.95
CA VAL A 157 -15.97 -0.44 -0.15
C VAL A 157 -17.10 -1.08 -0.95
N ASN A 158 -17.15 -0.89 -2.26
CA ASN A 158 -18.08 -1.59 -3.11
C ASN A 158 -17.56 -3.01 -3.38
N ALA A 159 -18.47 -3.94 -3.61
CA ALA A 159 -18.08 -5.32 -3.96
C ALA A 159 -17.18 -5.35 -5.21
N ASP A 160 -17.46 -4.51 -6.20
CA ASP A 160 -16.69 -4.44 -7.43
C ASP A 160 -15.25 -3.93 -7.21
N ASP A 161 -14.99 -3.15 -6.15
CA ASP A 161 -13.65 -2.69 -5.78
C ASP A 161 -12.75 -3.86 -5.30
N LEU A 162 -13.33 -5.02 -5.03
CA LEU A 162 -12.64 -6.24 -4.62
C LEU A 162 -12.25 -7.14 -5.81
N ALA A 163 -12.66 -6.78 -7.03
CA ALA A 163 -12.35 -7.54 -8.23
C ALA A 163 -10.85 -7.52 -8.54
N SER A 164 -10.36 -8.62 -9.08
CA SER A 164 -9.05 -8.76 -9.71
C SER A 164 -9.25 -9.11 -11.17
N TYR A 165 -8.34 -8.68 -12.04
CA TYR A 165 -8.42 -9.04 -13.45
C TYR A 165 -7.98 -10.49 -13.64
N ASP A 166 -8.83 -11.28 -14.29
CA ASP A 166 -8.56 -12.65 -14.68
C ASP A 166 -8.21 -12.65 -16.18
N GLU A 167 -6.96 -12.95 -16.50
CA GLU A 167 -6.46 -12.93 -17.88
C GLU A 167 -7.11 -14.03 -18.74
N ALA A 168 -7.36 -15.21 -18.14
CA ALA A 168 -7.97 -16.32 -18.87
C ALA A 168 -9.42 -16.02 -19.24
N ALA A 169 -10.16 -15.38 -18.33
CA ALA A 169 -11.53 -14.94 -18.57
C ALA A 169 -11.60 -13.60 -19.30
N SER A 170 -10.49 -12.86 -19.40
CA SER A 170 -10.41 -11.48 -19.89
C SER A 170 -11.45 -10.56 -19.21
N ALA A 171 -11.61 -10.70 -17.89
CA ALA A 171 -12.64 -10.01 -17.12
C ALA A 171 -12.17 -9.66 -15.70
N TRP A 172 -12.82 -8.65 -15.11
CA TRP A 172 -12.70 -8.37 -13.68
C TRP A 172 -13.61 -9.33 -12.90
N VAL A 173 -13.03 -10.07 -11.97
CA VAL A 173 -13.71 -11.12 -11.19
C VAL A 173 -13.54 -10.89 -9.70
N VAL A 174 -14.65 -10.90 -8.97
CA VAL A 174 -14.65 -10.97 -7.51
C VAL A 174 -14.57 -12.43 -7.11
N THR A 175 -13.45 -12.85 -6.53
CA THR A 175 -13.26 -14.24 -6.09
C THR A 175 -14.20 -14.56 -4.94
N PRO A 176 -15.05 -15.60 -5.04
CA PRO A 176 -15.88 -16.04 -3.93
C PRO A 176 -15.02 -16.51 -2.75
N GLY A 177 -15.43 -16.18 -1.53
CA GLY A 177 -14.73 -16.64 -0.33
C GLY A 177 -14.74 -15.63 0.81
N ASN A 178 -13.91 -15.88 1.81
CA ASN A 178 -13.79 -15.03 3.00
C ASN A 178 -12.69 -13.98 2.79
N TYR A 179 -13.08 -12.74 2.74
CA TYR A 179 -12.16 -11.60 2.76
C TYR A 179 -11.80 -11.25 4.22
N LYS A 180 -10.57 -10.83 4.43
CA LYS A 180 -10.09 -10.38 5.75
C LYS A 180 -9.77 -8.90 5.74
#